data_503c06c9bd96a07bdeda5f54a24d32de
#
_entry.id   503c06c9bd96a07bdeda5f54a24d32de
#
_cell.length_a   1.000
_cell.length_b   1.000
_cell.length_c   1.000
_cell.angle_alpha   90.00
_cell.angle_beta   90.00
_cell.angle_gamma   90.00
#
_symmetry.space_group_name_H-M   'P 1'
#
loop_
_entity.id
_entity.type
_entity.pdbx_description
1 polymer ?
#
loop_
_entity_poly.entity_id
_entity_poly.type
_entity_poly.pdbx_seq_one_letter_code
_entity_poly.pdbx_strand_id
1 'polypeptide(L)'
;MTDTLTDFTRTTFTHDGKTRDVYRMGDGPAVIVMAEIPGITPKVADFARQVVGVGCTAVLPRLFGEPGVAATPANALRAIGPACVSKEFAAFAANRTAPVTRWLRALAADAHQRCGGPGVGAVGMCFTGGFALGMMVDERLIAPVLSQPTLPIGLTGKAKAGLQLSDADLARVKARAADGICVLGLRFTGDPVVRAERFQRLRDELGENFIGVEIDSSKGNPWGFPRGAHSVLTEHLVDEPGNPTHDALNQVLEFFRERLVEPAPAEG
;
A
#
# COMPACT_ATOMS: atom_id res chain seq x y z
N MET A 1 14.24 17.32 4.22
CA MET A 1 13.20 18.31 3.88
C MET A 1 11.94 18.00 4.67
N THR A 2 11.10 18.98 4.91
CA THR A 2 9.75 18.83 5.46
C THR A 2 8.75 19.25 4.38
N ASP A 3 7.56 18.63 4.35
CA ASP A 3 6.44 19.01 3.47
C ASP A 3 5.32 19.58 4.34
N THR A 4 4.77 20.72 3.96
CA THR A 4 3.70 21.38 4.73
C THR A 4 2.33 20.80 4.42
N LEU A 5 2.20 19.97 3.38
CA LEU A 5 0.94 19.36 2.90
C LEU A 5 -0.18 20.40 2.67
N THR A 6 0.16 21.64 2.31
CA THR A 6 -0.80 22.74 2.16
C THR A 6 -1.72 22.59 0.94
N ASP A 7 -1.32 21.76 -0.01
CA ASP A 7 -2.09 21.35 -1.19
C ASP A 7 -3.10 20.23 -0.90
N PHE A 8 -3.01 19.62 0.29
CA PHE A 8 -3.95 18.62 0.75
C PHE A 8 -5.01 19.25 1.68
N THR A 9 -6.27 18.91 1.47
CA THR A 9 -7.33 19.23 2.43
C THR A 9 -7.27 18.25 3.60
N ARG A 10 -6.98 18.77 4.81
CA ARG A 10 -7.00 17.98 6.05
C ARG A 10 -8.41 17.92 6.62
N THR A 11 -8.89 16.72 6.91
CA THR A 11 -10.16 16.43 7.58
C THR A 11 -9.95 15.37 8.65
N THR A 12 -11.00 15.01 9.39
CA THR A 12 -10.98 13.85 10.28
C THR A 12 -11.99 12.81 9.82
N PHE A 13 -11.70 11.53 10.06
CA PHE A 13 -12.65 10.44 9.86
C PHE A 13 -12.72 9.58 11.12
N THR A 14 -13.95 9.23 11.53
CA THR A 14 -14.23 8.45 12.74
C THR A 14 -15.00 7.19 12.38
N HIS A 15 -14.49 6.04 12.82
CA HIS A 15 -15.18 4.76 12.73
C HIS A 15 -14.80 3.88 13.93
N ASP A 16 -15.74 3.11 14.49
CA ASP A 16 -15.55 2.26 15.67
C ASP A 16 -14.84 2.98 16.85
N GLY A 17 -15.23 4.25 17.09
CA GLY A 17 -14.65 5.08 18.16
C GLY A 17 -13.20 5.53 17.92
N LYS A 18 -12.64 5.31 16.75
CA LYS A 18 -11.30 5.77 16.37
C LYS A 18 -11.38 6.92 15.38
N THR A 19 -10.85 8.07 15.78
CA THR A 19 -10.73 9.27 14.93
C THR A 19 -9.29 9.43 14.46
N ARG A 20 -9.10 9.69 13.17
CA ARG A 20 -7.79 10.00 12.57
C ARG A 20 -7.90 11.16 11.60
N ASP A 21 -6.80 11.91 11.48
CA ASP A 21 -6.63 12.86 10.40
C ASP A 21 -6.54 12.12 9.05
N VAL A 22 -7.15 12.71 8.04
CA VAL A 22 -7.12 12.24 6.66
C VAL A 22 -6.82 13.43 5.75
N TYR A 23 -5.82 13.29 4.92
CA TYR A 23 -5.40 14.28 3.93
C TYR A 23 -5.93 13.86 2.57
N ARG A 24 -6.53 14.79 1.83
CA ARG A 24 -7.15 14.52 0.52
C ARG A 24 -6.69 15.53 -0.51
N MET A 25 -6.45 15.05 -1.74
CA MET A 25 -6.13 15.89 -2.90
C MET A 25 -6.66 15.21 -4.16
N GLY A 26 -7.21 16.00 -5.11
CA GLY A 26 -7.76 15.50 -6.38
C GLY A 26 -9.28 15.42 -6.39
N ASP A 27 -9.86 15.15 -7.56
CA ASP A 27 -11.31 15.20 -7.83
C ASP A 27 -11.86 13.93 -8.52
N GLY A 28 -11.03 12.91 -8.76
CA GLY A 28 -11.42 11.64 -9.39
C GLY A 28 -11.71 10.53 -8.37
N PRO A 29 -11.83 9.27 -8.83
CA PRO A 29 -12.03 8.11 -7.98
C PRO A 29 -10.96 7.97 -6.90
N ALA A 30 -11.32 7.45 -5.73
CA ALA A 30 -10.44 7.47 -4.57
C ALA A 30 -9.36 6.38 -4.61
N VAL A 31 -8.14 6.74 -4.19
CA VAL A 31 -7.06 5.81 -3.86
C VAL A 31 -6.62 6.05 -2.42
N ILE A 32 -6.75 5.04 -1.56
CA ILE A 32 -6.29 5.08 -0.17
C ILE A 32 -4.78 4.83 -0.15
N VAL A 33 -4.00 5.86 0.15
CA VAL A 33 -2.53 5.80 0.23
C VAL A 33 -2.11 5.59 1.68
N MET A 34 -1.74 4.38 2.03
CA MET A 34 -1.32 4.00 3.38
C MET A 34 0.21 4.03 3.47
N ALA A 35 0.71 5.07 4.12
CA ALA A 35 2.14 5.31 4.28
C ALA A 35 2.85 4.18 5.02
N GLU A 36 4.11 3.99 4.67
CA GLU A 36 5.06 3.23 5.48
C GLU A 36 5.47 3.99 6.75
N ILE A 37 6.20 3.35 7.66
CA ILE A 37 6.81 4.02 8.81
C ILE A 37 7.99 4.90 8.29
N PRO A 38 8.07 6.19 8.71
CA PRO A 38 7.42 6.78 9.88
C PRO A 38 6.06 7.44 9.68
N GLY A 39 5.48 7.42 8.51
CA GLY A 39 4.17 8.03 8.22
C GLY A 39 4.16 8.78 6.89
N ILE A 40 3.32 9.82 6.78
CA ILE A 40 3.20 10.63 5.56
C ILE A 40 4.45 11.51 5.44
N THR A 41 5.51 10.98 4.84
CA THR A 41 6.74 11.71 4.54
C THR A 41 6.57 12.58 3.28
N PRO A 42 7.49 13.51 2.98
CA PRO A 42 7.48 14.25 1.72
C PRO A 42 7.40 13.33 0.50
N LYS A 43 8.14 12.22 0.48
CA LYS A 43 8.12 11.26 -0.63
C LYS A 43 6.80 10.49 -0.76
N VAL A 44 6.13 10.20 0.36
CA VAL A 44 4.77 9.65 0.34
C VAL A 44 3.78 10.68 -0.20
N ALA A 45 3.93 11.95 0.15
CA ALA A 45 3.12 13.04 -0.39
C ALA A 45 3.35 13.23 -1.90
N ASP A 46 4.62 13.13 -2.35
CA ASP A 46 4.95 13.20 -3.78
C ASP A 46 4.33 12.05 -4.57
N PHE A 47 4.39 10.83 -4.06
CA PHE A 47 3.67 9.70 -4.67
C PHE A 47 2.15 9.96 -4.72
N ALA A 48 1.56 10.51 -3.67
CA ALA A 48 0.13 10.86 -3.66
C ALA A 48 -0.21 11.92 -4.72
N ARG A 49 0.67 12.90 -4.97
CA ARG A 49 0.52 13.89 -6.06
C ARG A 49 0.56 13.22 -7.44
N GLN A 50 1.41 12.19 -7.62
CA GLN A 50 1.45 11.41 -8.87
C GLN A 50 0.16 10.60 -9.07
N VAL A 51 -0.43 10.05 -8.00
CA VAL A 51 -1.76 9.41 -8.04
C VAL A 51 -2.84 10.42 -8.48
N VAL A 52 -2.77 11.66 -8.02
CA VAL A 52 -3.67 12.73 -8.49
C VAL A 52 -3.42 13.06 -9.96
N GLY A 53 -2.15 13.05 -10.39
CA GLY A 53 -1.76 13.31 -11.78
C GLY A 53 -2.37 12.35 -12.80
N VAL A 54 -2.78 11.15 -12.39
CA VAL A 54 -3.48 10.19 -13.28
C VAL A 54 -5.00 10.25 -13.17
N GLY A 55 -5.55 11.30 -12.55
CA GLY A 55 -7.00 11.55 -12.49
C GLY A 55 -7.70 10.92 -11.28
N CYS A 56 -6.98 10.51 -10.24
CA CYS A 56 -7.53 9.97 -9.02
C CYS A 56 -7.56 11.00 -7.88
N THR A 57 -8.33 10.72 -6.83
CA THR A 57 -8.26 11.42 -5.54
C THR A 57 -7.39 10.62 -4.58
N ALA A 58 -6.24 11.18 -4.17
CA ALA A 58 -5.41 10.58 -3.14
C ALA A 58 -6.00 10.85 -1.74
N VAL A 59 -6.16 9.79 -0.95
CA VAL A 59 -6.71 9.81 0.42
C VAL A 59 -5.70 9.20 1.38
N LEU A 60 -5.01 10.02 2.17
CA LEU A 60 -3.92 9.61 3.05
C LEU A 60 -4.36 9.63 4.52
N PRO A 61 -4.68 8.48 5.13
CA PRO A 61 -4.94 8.42 6.58
C PRO A 61 -3.63 8.55 7.37
N ARG A 62 -3.62 9.38 8.41
CA ARG A 62 -2.54 9.43 9.38
C ARG A 62 -2.59 8.19 10.27
N LEU A 63 -1.84 7.16 9.89
CA LEU A 63 -1.71 5.92 10.68
C LEU A 63 -0.54 5.99 11.66
N PHE A 64 0.54 6.67 11.28
CA PHE A 64 1.78 6.78 12.06
C PHE A 64 2.30 8.21 12.08
N GLY A 65 3.14 8.51 13.06
CA GLY A 65 3.99 9.68 13.16
C GLY A 65 3.38 11.04 12.88
N GLU A 66 4.22 12.02 12.65
CA GLU A 66 3.83 13.38 12.26
C GLU A 66 3.89 13.52 10.73
N PRO A 67 2.81 13.97 10.08
CA PRO A 67 2.77 14.18 8.64
C PRO A 67 3.77 15.27 8.18
N GLY A 68 4.32 15.08 6.98
CA GLY A 68 5.24 16.02 6.36
C GLY A 68 6.69 15.93 6.86
N VAL A 69 6.99 15.05 7.82
CA VAL A 69 8.33 14.91 8.39
C VAL A 69 9.12 13.86 7.60
N ALA A 70 10.40 14.17 7.30
CA ALA A 70 11.26 13.26 6.55
C ALA A 70 11.48 11.90 7.23
N ALA A 71 11.68 10.87 6.42
CA ALA A 71 12.07 9.54 6.88
C ALA A 71 13.51 9.57 7.42
N THR A 72 13.65 9.72 8.73
CA THR A 72 14.94 9.62 9.43
C THR A 72 14.92 8.43 10.40
N PRO A 73 16.07 7.85 10.76
CA PRO A 73 16.12 6.77 11.76
C PRO A 73 15.45 7.17 13.09
N ALA A 74 15.59 8.42 13.52
CA ALA A 74 14.98 8.92 14.75
C ALA A 74 13.45 8.95 14.65
N ASN A 75 12.89 9.43 13.52
CA ASN A 75 11.45 9.48 13.28
C ASN A 75 10.87 8.07 13.11
N ALA A 76 11.59 7.19 12.42
CA ALA A 76 11.19 5.77 12.30
C ALA A 76 11.12 5.10 13.67
N LEU A 77 12.15 5.26 14.52
CA LEU A 77 12.17 4.68 15.86
C LEU A 77 11.00 5.19 16.73
N ARG A 78 10.69 6.49 16.66
CA ARG A 78 9.54 7.09 17.38
C ARG A 78 8.19 6.51 16.93
N ALA A 79 8.05 6.20 15.65
CA ALA A 79 6.80 5.67 15.07
C ALA A 79 6.66 4.15 15.26
N ILE A 80 7.76 3.38 15.22
CA ILE A 80 7.77 1.91 15.35
C ILE A 80 7.22 1.48 16.73
N GLY A 81 7.69 2.10 17.82
CA GLY A 81 7.31 1.71 19.17
C GLY A 81 5.78 1.65 19.36
N PRO A 82 5.07 2.77 19.19
CA PRO A 82 3.61 2.79 19.28
C PRO A 82 2.91 1.85 18.30
N ALA A 83 3.39 1.74 17.06
CA ALA A 83 2.80 0.85 16.04
C ALA A 83 2.92 -0.63 16.43
N CYS A 84 4.08 -1.06 16.93
CA CYS A 84 4.33 -2.46 17.31
C CYS A 84 3.52 -2.91 18.53
N VAL A 85 3.33 -2.04 19.53
CA VAL A 85 2.60 -2.40 20.75
C VAL A 85 1.09 -2.22 20.63
N SER A 86 0.63 -1.52 19.60
CA SER A 86 -0.81 -1.30 19.38
C SER A 86 -1.50 -2.58 18.94
N LYS A 87 -2.50 -3.01 19.72
CA LYS A 87 -3.38 -4.15 19.35
C LYS A 87 -4.13 -3.90 18.04
N GLU A 88 -4.31 -2.66 17.67
CA GLU A 88 -5.04 -2.23 16.49
C GLU A 88 -4.33 -2.64 15.20
N PHE A 89 -3.01 -2.55 15.17
CA PHE A 89 -2.22 -2.92 13.99
C PHE A 89 -1.92 -4.42 13.94
N ALA A 90 -2.04 -5.15 15.05
CA ALA A 90 -1.73 -6.59 15.16
C ALA A 90 -0.39 -6.95 14.48
N ALA A 91 0.65 -6.13 14.72
CA ALA A 91 1.91 -6.12 14.00
C ALA A 91 2.62 -7.48 13.92
N PHE A 92 2.40 -8.33 14.91
CA PHE A 92 3.04 -9.65 15.02
C PHE A 92 2.16 -10.82 14.56
N ALA A 93 0.95 -10.54 14.07
CA ALA A 93 -0.02 -11.56 13.71
C ALA A 93 0.06 -11.92 12.23
N ALA A 94 0.74 -13.02 11.90
CA ALA A 94 0.91 -13.48 10.52
C ALA A 94 -0.42 -13.94 9.85
N ASN A 95 -1.34 -14.51 10.64
CA ASN A 95 -2.58 -15.12 10.17
C ASN A 95 -3.82 -14.49 10.82
N ARG A 96 -3.80 -13.19 11.02
CA ARG A 96 -4.94 -12.42 11.54
C ARG A 96 -5.02 -11.11 10.80
N THR A 97 -6.22 -10.74 10.38
CA THR A 97 -6.47 -9.41 9.82
C THR A 97 -6.35 -8.37 10.93
N ALA A 98 -5.57 -7.34 10.69
CA ALA A 98 -5.38 -6.26 11.65
C ALA A 98 -6.71 -5.51 11.88
N PRO A 99 -7.09 -5.19 13.13
CA PRO A 99 -8.33 -4.47 13.43
C PRO A 99 -8.45 -3.13 12.68
N VAL A 100 -7.34 -2.43 12.43
CA VAL A 100 -7.32 -1.19 11.63
C VAL A 100 -7.89 -1.37 10.23
N THR A 101 -7.87 -2.58 9.67
CA THR A 101 -8.42 -2.87 8.35
C THR A 101 -9.92 -2.59 8.26
N ARG A 102 -10.69 -2.77 9.35
CA ARG A 102 -12.11 -2.39 9.38
C ARG A 102 -12.29 -0.89 9.26
N TRP A 103 -11.48 -0.12 9.99
CA TRP A 103 -11.47 1.33 9.89
C TRP A 103 -11.11 1.81 8.48
N LEU A 104 -10.11 1.17 7.85
CA LEU A 104 -9.69 1.48 6.47
C LEU A 104 -10.76 1.12 5.43
N ARG A 105 -11.48 0.00 5.60
CA ARG A 105 -12.65 -0.34 4.75
C ARG A 105 -13.76 0.70 4.88
N ALA A 106 -14.05 1.17 6.09
CA ALA A 106 -15.03 2.24 6.31
C ALA A 106 -14.57 3.58 5.69
N LEU A 107 -13.27 3.92 5.78
CA LEU A 107 -12.71 5.08 5.09
C LEU A 107 -12.83 4.95 3.57
N ALA A 108 -12.58 3.76 3.01
CA ALA A 108 -12.74 3.50 1.59
C ALA A 108 -14.20 3.67 1.14
N ALA A 109 -15.15 3.21 1.96
CA ALA A 109 -16.58 3.41 1.70
C ALA A 109 -16.98 4.90 1.71
N ASP A 110 -16.52 5.69 2.70
CA ASP A 110 -16.71 7.14 2.75
C ASP A 110 -16.07 7.84 1.54
N ALA A 111 -14.86 7.43 1.18
CA ALA A 111 -14.14 7.98 0.03
C ALA A 111 -14.86 7.67 -1.28
N HIS A 112 -15.34 6.43 -1.49
CA HIS A 112 -16.11 6.07 -2.66
C HIS A 112 -17.42 6.86 -2.77
N GLN A 113 -18.13 7.05 -1.65
CA GLN A 113 -19.36 7.86 -1.63
C GLN A 113 -19.12 9.33 -2.02
N ARG A 114 -17.95 9.88 -1.65
CA ARG A 114 -17.58 11.28 -1.97
C ARG A 114 -17.06 11.46 -3.39
N CYS A 115 -16.24 10.53 -3.84
CA CYS A 115 -15.49 10.62 -5.09
C CYS A 115 -16.20 9.95 -6.28
N GLY A 116 -17.11 9.01 -6.02
CA GLY A 116 -17.75 8.22 -7.08
C GLY A 116 -16.79 7.25 -7.76
N GLY A 117 -17.05 6.97 -9.04
CA GLY A 117 -16.28 6.04 -9.86
C GLY A 117 -16.68 4.57 -9.68
N PRO A 118 -16.00 3.64 -10.37
CA PRO A 118 -16.34 2.21 -10.38
C PRO A 118 -15.98 1.51 -9.05
N GLY A 119 -15.08 2.11 -8.27
CA GLY A 119 -14.61 1.57 -7.00
C GLY A 119 -13.48 2.41 -6.40
N VAL A 120 -12.69 1.80 -5.55
CA VAL A 120 -11.60 2.44 -4.81
C VAL A 120 -10.30 1.67 -5.06
N GLY A 121 -9.19 2.40 -5.23
CA GLY A 121 -7.86 1.86 -5.17
C GLY A 121 -7.30 1.91 -3.74
N ALA A 122 -6.30 1.09 -3.46
CA ALA A 122 -5.51 1.21 -2.25
C ALA A 122 -4.06 0.82 -2.51
N VAL A 123 -3.13 1.58 -1.96
CA VAL A 123 -1.73 1.18 -1.88
C VAL A 123 -1.29 1.12 -0.42
N GLY A 124 -0.73 -0.01 -0.02
CA GLY A 124 -0.09 -0.18 1.27
C GLY A 124 1.42 -0.34 1.08
N MET A 125 2.20 0.44 1.81
CA MET A 125 3.65 0.46 1.74
C MET A 125 4.26 -0.18 2.99
N CYS A 126 5.22 -1.08 2.83
CA CYS A 126 5.90 -1.75 3.91
C CYS A 126 4.90 -2.49 4.83
N PHE A 127 4.83 -2.12 6.09
CA PHE A 127 3.92 -2.70 7.08
C PHE A 127 2.43 -2.63 6.69
N THR A 128 2.02 -1.57 6.01
CA THR A 128 0.63 -1.38 5.59
C THR A 128 0.24 -2.17 4.33
N GLY A 129 1.20 -2.83 3.68
CA GLY A 129 0.93 -3.67 2.51
C GLY A 129 -0.10 -4.77 2.79
N GLY A 130 -0.01 -5.42 3.94
CA GLY A 130 -1.02 -6.41 4.36
C GLY A 130 -2.41 -5.82 4.60
N PHE A 131 -2.49 -4.52 4.94
CA PHE A 131 -3.80 -3.85 5.11
C PHE A 131 -4.48 -3.64 3.76
N ALA A 132 -3.72 -3.26 2.71
CA ALA A 132 -4.28 -3.13 1.36
C ALA A 132 -4.89 -4.46 0.89
N LEU A 133 -4.19 -5.58 1.09
CA LEU A 133 -4.74 -6.90 0.78
C LEU A 133 -5.98 -7.21 1.63
N GLY A 134 -5.94 -6.90 2.93
CA GLY A 134 -7.08 -7.09 3.82
C GLY A 134 -8.28 -6.21 3.47
N MET A 135 -8.08 -5.03 2.92
CA MET A 135 -9.16 -4.18 2.43
C MET A 135 -9.90 -4.78 1.23
N MET A 136 -9.26 -5.66 0.45
CA MET A 136 -9.85 -6.32 -0.72
C MET A 136 -11.06 -7.22 -0.37
N VAL A 137 -11.32 -7.50 0.90
CA VAL A 137 -12.57 -8.16 1.34
C VAL A 137 -13.80 -7.31 1.03
N ASP A 138 -13.67 -5.98 1.01
CA ASP A 138 -14.72 -5.03 0.60
C ASP A 138 -14.83 -4.99 -0.94
N GLU A 139 -16.04 -5.08 -1.45
CA GLU A 139 -16.30 -5.13 -2.90
C GLU A 139 -15.92 -3.84 -3.64
N ARG A 140 -15.89 -2.72 -2.94
CA ARG A 140 -15.49 -1.42 -3.51
C ARG A 140 -14.01 -1.36 -3.85
N LEU A 141 -13.17 -2.17 -3.18
CA LEU A 141 -11.74 -2.17 -3.48
C LEU A 141 -11.44 -3.02 -4.71
N ILE A 142 -11.12 -2.36 -5.82
CA ILE A 142 -10.90 -3.00 -7.13
C ILE A 142 -9.47 -2.85 -7.67
N ALA A 143 -8.65 -2.01 -7.04
CA ALA A 143 -7.26 -1.79 -7.43
C ALA A 143 -6.31 -1.85 -6.20
N PRO A 144 -6.05 -3.06 -5.63
CA PRO A 144 -5.13 -3.24 -4.51
C PRO A 144 -3.66 -3.28 -4.97
N VAL A 145 -2.80 -2.47 -4.34
CA VAL A 145 -1.35 -2.44 -4.55
C VAL A 145 -0.62 -2.70 -3.24
N LEU A 146 0.34 -3.62 -3.27
CA LEU A 146 1.18 -4.02 -2.14
C LEU A 146 2.62 -3.60 -2.42
N SER A 147 3.03 -2.41 -2.02
CA SER A 147 4.42 -1.99 -2.17
C SER A 147 5.25 -2.50 -1.00
N GLN A 148 6.26 -3.30 -1.28
CA GLN A 148 7.13 -3.96 -0.31
C GLN A 148 6.41 -4.47 0.97
N PRO A 149 5.37 -5.31 0.85
CA PRO A 149 4.56 -5.72 2.00
C PRO A 149 5.39 -6.50 3.01
N THR A 150 5.46 -6.03 4.26
CA THR A 150 6.28 -6.65 5.30
C THR A 150 5.50 -6.89 6.59
N LEU A 151 6.00 -7.84 7.39
CA LEU A 151 5.68 -7.97 8.82
C LEU A 151 6.86 -7.45 9.63
N PRO A 152 6.64 -6.72 10.71
CA PRO A 152 7.71 -6.12 11.51
C PRO A 152 8.73 -7.12 12.05
N ILE A 153 8.32 -8.36 12.34
CA ILE A 153 9.20 -9.42 12.83
C ILE A 153 8.73 -10.77 12.27
N GLY A 154 9.45 -11.28 11.29
CA GLY A 154 9.23 -12.61 10.70
C GLY A 154 10.45 -13.51 10.88
N LEU A 155 10.69 -14.06 12.08
CA LEU A 155 11.84 -14.96 12.35
C LEU A 155 11.62 -16.39 11.84
N THR A 156 10.38 -16.85 11.72
CA THR A 156 10.05 -18.21 11.24
C THR A 156 9.66 -18.22 9.76
N GLY A 157 9.81 -19.33 9.07
CA GLY A 157 9.40 -19.50 7.67
C GLY A 157 7.92 -19.17 7.44
N LYS A 158 7.04 -19.57 8.37
CA LYS A 158 5.60 -19.25 8.33
C LYS A 158 5.33 -17.75 8.46
N ALA A 159 6.07 -17.04 9.32
CA ALA A 159 5.93 -15.59 9.46
C ALA A 159 6.46 -14.84 8.22
N LYS A 160 7.54 -15.35 7.58
CA LYS A 160 8.09 -14.76 6.36
C LYS A 160 7.12 -14.80 5.18
N ALA A 161 6.32 -15.86 5.07
CA ALA A 161 5.27 -16.04 4.06
C ALA A 161 3.90 -15.48 4.50
N GLY A 162 3.76 -14.95 5.72
CA GLY A 162 2.48 -14.46 6.26
C GLY A 162 1.88 -13.31 5.44
N LEU A 163 0.55 -13.36 5.21
CA LEU A 163 -0.19 -12.34 4.44
C LEU A 163 -0.95 -11.33 5.32
N GLN A 164 -0.87 -11.44 6.65
CA GLN A 164 -1.63 -10.60 7.61
C GLN A 164 -3.16 -10.69 7.43
N LEU A 165 -3.65 -11.84 7.02
CA LEU A 165 -5.07 -12.13 6.85
C LEU A 165 -5.50 -13.28 7.76
N SER A 166 -6.74 -13.23 8.24
CA SER A 166 -7.43 -14.41 8.76
C SER A 166 -7.75 -15.38 7.63
N ASP A 167 -7.97 -16.67 7.95
CA ASP A 167 -8.33 -17.65 6.92
C ASP A 167 -9.64 -17.28 6.21
N ALA A 168 -10.60 -16.71 6.92
CA ALA A 168 -11.86 -16.22 6.34
C ALA A 168 -11.65 -15.06 5.37
N ASP A 169 -10.81 -14.08 5.74
CA ASP A 169 -10.50 -12.95 4.86
C ASP A 169 -9.67 -13.41 3.67
N LEU A 170 -8.74 -14.35 3.84
CA LEU A 170 -7.99 -14.93 2.73
C LEU A 170 -8.92 -15.65 1.73
N ALA A 171 -9.87 -16.44 2.24
CA ALA A 171 -10.85 -17.09 1.37
C ALA A 171 -11.66 -16.07 0.57
N ARG A 172 -12.08 -14.95 1.18
CA ARG A 172 -12.79 -13.89 0.47
C ARG A 172 -11.91 -13.18 -0.57
N VAL A 173 -10.65 -12.89 -0.23
CA VAL A 173 -9.68 -12.32 -1.17
C VAL A 173 -9.47 -13.24 -2.38
N LYS A 174 -9.32 -14.55 -2.17
CA LYS A 174 -9.21 -15.55 -3.26
C LYS A 174 -10.45 -15.59 -4.14
N ALA A 175 -11.65 -15.55 -3.56
CA ALA A 175 -12.89 -15.50 -4.32
C ALA A 175 -12.92 -14.24 -5.20
N ARG A 176 -12.56 -13.07 -4.67
CA ARG A 176 -12.53 -11.83 -5.46
C ARG A 176 -11.45 -11.85 -6.54
N ALA A 177 -10.30 -12.48 -6.26
CA ALA A 177 -9.29 -12.68 -7.30
C ALA A 177 -9.84 -13.59 -8.42
N ALA A 178 -10.54 -14.68 -8.09
CA ALA A 178 -11.20 -15.54 -9.07
C ALA A 178 -12.28 -14.81 -9.90
N ASP A 179 -12.90 -13.77 -9.33
CA ASP A 179 -13.84 -12.86 -10.01
C ASP A 179 -13.10 -11.78 -10.85
N GLY A 180 -11.77 -11.89 -11.04
CA GLY A 180 -10.97 -11.04 -11.92
C GLY A 180 -10.31 -9.82 -11.25
N ILE A 181 -10.39 -9.65 -9.93
CA ILE A 181 -9.67 -8.57 -9.25
C ILE A 181 -8.18 -8.92 -9.11
N CYS A 182 -7.33 -8.23 -9.87
CA CYS A 182 -5.88 -8.39 -9.78
C CYS A 182 -5.30 -7.65 -8.58
N VAL A 183 -4.19 -8.18 -8.04
CA VAL A 183 -3.38 -7.58 -6.99
C VAL A 183 -1.99 -7.29 -7.54
N LEU A 184 -1.56 -6.04 -7.48
CA LEU A 184 -0.21 -5.65 -7.89
C LEU A 184 0.73 -5.64 -6.68
N GLY A 185 1.84 -6.35 -6.75
CA GLY A 185 2.85 -6.43 -5.70
C GLY A 185 4.21 -5.94 -6.18
N LEU A 186 4.92 -5.15 -5.37
CA LEU A 186 6.25 -4.62 -5.69
C LEU A 186 7.24 -4.99 -4.59
N ARG A 187 8.47 -5.37 -4.94
CA ARG A 187 9.57 -5.55 -3.99
C ARG A 187 10.95 -5.47 -4.66
N PHE A 188 11.97 -5.21 -3.85
CA PHE A 188 13.35 -5.49 -4.25
C PHE A 188 13.74 -6.93 -3.94
N THR A 189 14.52 -7.57 -4.82
CA THR A 189 14.91 -8.98 -4.68
C THR A 189 15.83 -9.22 -3.48
N GLY A 190 16.68 -8.25 -3.13
CA GLY A 190 17.61 -8.32 -2.01
C GLY A 190 17.05 -7.83 -0.68
N ASP A 191 15.79 -7.38 -0.63
CA ASP A 191 15.16 -6.87 0.59
C ASP A 191 15.13 -7.93 1.70
N PRO A 192 15.77 -7.67 2.87
CA PRO A 192 15.84 -8.64 3.93
C PRO A 192 14.51 -8.88 4.66
N VAL A 193 13.56 -7.93 4.57
CA VAL A 193 12.28 -7.98 5.28
C VAL A 193 11.10 -8.40 4.39
N VAL A 194 11.20 -8.17 3.07
CA VAL A 194 10.21 -8.63 2.09
C VAL A 194 10.79 -9.77 1.26
N ARG A 195 10.66 -10.97 1.76
CA ARG A 195 11.29 -12.15 1.17
C ARG A 195 10.48 -12.74 0.02
N ALA A 196 11.18 -13.49 -0.85
CA ALA A 196 10.59 -14.17 -1.99
C ALA A 196 9.44 -15.11 -1.60
N GLU A 197 9.52 -15.74 -0.41
CA GLU A 197 8.49 -16.66 0.09
C GLU A 197 7.11 -16.02 0.22
N ARG A 198 7.05 -14.71 0.52
CA ARG A 198 5.77 -13.99 0.57
C ARG A 198 5.18 -13.76 -0.81
N PHE A 199 6.01 -13.39 -1.78
CA PHE A 199 5.57 -13.24 -3.16
C PHE A 199 5.19 -14.57 -3.77
N GLN A 200 5.94 -15.63 -3.45
CA GLN A 200 5.56 -16.98 -3.88
C GLN A 200 4.19 -17.37 -3.31
N ARG A 201 3.95 -17.13 -2.02
CA ARG A 201 2.63 -17.40 -1.43
C ARG A 201 1.52 -16.58 -2.07
N LEU A 202 1.76 -15.31 -2.41
CA LEU A 202 0.76 -14.51 -3.14
C LEU A 202 0.45 -15.14 -4.51
N ARG A 203 1.44 -15.63 -5.24
CA ARG A 203 1.24 -16.39 -6.50
C ARG A 203 0.46 -17.68 -6.27
N ASP A 204 0.80 -18.43 -5.23
CA ASP A 204 0.12 -19.69 -4.91
C ASP A 204 -1.35 -19.48 -4.53
N GLU A 205 -1.68 -18.38 -3.83
CA GLU A 205 -3.04 -18.09 -3.38
C GLU A 205 -3.91 -17.39 -4.42
N LEU A 206 -3.32 -16.55 -5.28
CA LEU A 206 -4.06 -15.67 -6.20
C LEU A 206 -3.86 -16.03 -7.68
N GLY A 207 -2.91 -16.93 -8.00
CA GLY A 207 -2.65 -17.38 -9.37
C GLY A 207 -2.25 -16.22 -10.29
N GLU A 208 -2.80 -16.19 -11.48
CA GLU A 208 -2.55 -15.18 -12.51
C GLU A 208 -3.06 -13.77 -12.13
N ASN A 209 -3.93 -13.69 -11.13
CA ASN A 209 -4.42 -12.41 -10.60
C ASN A 209 -3.43 -11.73 -9.63
N PHE A 210 -2.25 -12.29 -9.42
CA PHE A 210 -1.15 -11.63 -8.73
C PHE A 210 -0.07 -11.18 -9.72
N ILE A 211 0.04 -9.88 -9.90
CA ILE A 211 1.07 -9.23 -10.74
C ILE A 211 2.24 -8.86 -9.85
N GLY A 212 3.30 -9.64 -9.87
CA GLY A 212 4.48 -9.43 -9.01
C GLY A 212 5.62 -8.75 -9.75
N VAL A 213 5.97 -7.52 -9.36
CA VAL A 213 7.13 -6.76 -9.84
C VAL A 213 8.29 -6.93 -8.86
N GLU A 214 9.37 -7.56 -9.33
CA GLU A 214 10.56 -7.85 -8.53
C GLU A 214 11.78 -7.15 -9.13
N ILE A 215 12.27 -6.12 -8.44
CA ILE A 215 13.37 -5.25 -8.88
C ILE A 215 14.70 -5.81 -8.36
N ASP A 216 15.66 -6.04 -9.25
CA ASP A 216 16.97 -6.56 -8.87
C ASP A 216 17.74 -5.56 -7.99
N SER A 217 18.03 -5.94 -6.76
CA SER A 217 18.94 -5.27 -5.84
C SER A 217 20.02 -6.22 -5.31
N SER A 218 20.37 -7.26 -6.08
CA SER A 218 21.47 -8.15 -5.78
C SER A 218 22.82 -7.43 -5.83
N LYS A 219 23.86 -8.08 -5.29
CA LYS A 219 25.19 -7.49 -5.34
C LYS A 219 25.67 -7.33 -6.78
N GLY A 220 25.99 -6.09 -7.16
CA GLY A 220 26.44 -5.75 -8.52
C GLY A 220 25.30 -5.53 -9.52
N ASN A 221 24.07 -5.32 -9.05
CA ASN A 221 22.97 -4.94 -9.94
C ASN A 221 23.32 -3.68 -10.75
N PRO A 222 22.85 -3.59 -12.01
CA PRO A 222 23.26 -2.50 -12.92
C PRO A 222 22.72 -1.13 -12.52
N TRP A 223 21.74 -1.09 -11.62
CA TRP A 223 21.04 0.13 -11.21
C TRP A 223 21.63 0.81 -9.98
N GLY A 224 22.63 0.18 -9.32
CA GLY A 224 23.28 0.72 -8.13
C GLY A 224 22.42 0.69 -6.87
N PHE A 225 21.31 -0.05 -6.86
CA PHE A 225 20.48 -0.19 -5.65
C PHE A 225 21.30 -0.86 -4.53
N PRO A 226 21.22 -0.34 -3.30
CA PRO A 226 21.81 -1.02 -2.16
C PRO A 226 21.12 -2.38 -1.95
N ARG A 227 21.87 -3.39 -1.51
CA ARG A 227 21.32 -4.74 -1.26
C ARG A 227 20.12 -4.76 -0.33
N GLY A 228 20.02 -3.79 0.59
CA GLY A 228 18.90 -3.64 1.50
C GLY A 228 17.87 -2.62 1.03
N ALA A 229 17.80 -2.28 -0.25
CA ALA A 229 16.75 -1.42 -0.79
C ALA A 229 15.37 -1.99 -0.43
N HIS A 230 14.44 -1.12 -0.03
CA HIS A 230 13.14 -1.51 0.52
C HIS A 230 11.98 -0.75 -0.10
N SER A 231 11.95 0.58 0.04
CA SER A 231 10.79 1.44 -0.30
C SER A 231 10.76 1.76 -1.79
N VAL A 232 10.04 0.96 -2.58
CA VAL A 232 10.04 1.02 -4.06
C VAL A 232 9.47 2.33 -4.59
N LEU A 233 8.35 2.81 -4.02
CA LEU A 233 7.62 4.00 -4.51
C LEU A 233 8.02 5.31 -3.80
N THR A 234 9.00 5.26 -2.87
CA THR A 234 9.36 6.39 -2.02
C THR A 234 10.87 6.51 -1.86
N GLU A 235 11.48 5.99 -0.78
CA GLU A 235 12.87 6.28 -0.41
C GLU A 235 13.91 5.76 -1.42
N HIS A 236 13.63 4.64 -2.11
CA HIS A 236 14.51 4.08 -3.13
C HIS A 236 14.00 4.28 -4.56
N LEU A 237 12.98 5.11 -4.73
CA LEU A 237 12.52 5.52 -6.06
C LEU A 237 13.60 6.40 -6.72
N VAL A 238 14.01 5.97 -7.91
CA VAL A 238 14.76 6.76 -8.87
C VAL A 238 13.81 7.01 -10.04
N ASP A 239 13.20 8.20 -10.05
CA ASP A 239 12.17 8.57 -11.02
C ASP A 239 12.78 9.10 -12.32
N GLU A 240 13.51 8.21 -13.02
CA GLU A 240 14.19 8.49 -14.27
C GLU A 240 13.81 7.43 -15.32
N PRO A 241 13.50 7.80 -16.57
CA PRO A 241 13.20 6.85 -17.64
C PRO A 241 14.26 5.78 -17.80
N GLY A 242 13.83 4.52 -17.89
CA GLY A 242 14.71 3.35 -17.99
C GLY A 242 15.19 2.81 -16.66
N ASN A 243 14.85 3.44 -15.54
CA ASN A 243 15.09 2.86 -14.21
C ASN A 243 13.93 1.94 -13.79
N PRO A 244 14.18 0.74 -13.26
CA PRO A 244 13.12 -0.22 -12.95
C PRO A 244 12.17 0.26 -11.83
N THR A 245 12.57 1.19 -10.96
CA THR A 245 11.63 1.78 -9.99
C THR A 245 10.72 2.82 -10.63
N HIS A 246 11.18 3.55 -11.64
CA HIS A 246 10.33 4.42 -12.48
C HIS A 246 9.29 3.57 -13.24
N ASP A 247 9.72 2.45 -13.85
CA ASP A 247 8.81 1.55 -14.56
C ASP A 247 7.77 0.94 -13.60
N ALA A 248 8.19 0.56 -12.39
CA ALA A 248 7.28 0.07 -11.34
C ALA A 248 6.28 1.15 -10.87
N LEU A 249 6.72 2.40 -10.73
CA LEU A 249 5.84 3.53 -10.43
C LEU A 249 4.80 3.72 -11.54
N ASN A 250 5.24 3.77 -12.80
CA ASN A 250 4.35 3.93 -13.95
C ASN A 250 3.33 2.79 -14.03
N GLN A 251 3.74 1.55 -13.75
CA GLN A 251 2.84 0.41 -13.69
C GLN A 251 1.78 0.54 -12.59
N VAL A 252 2.12 1.09 -11.42
CA VAL A 252 1.15 1.37 -10.34
C VAL A 252 0.18 2.47 -10.76
N LEU A 253 0.67 3.55 -11.34
CA LEU A 253 -0.18 4.67 -11.77
C LEU A 253 -1.13 4.24 -12.89
N GLU A 254 -0.63 3.48 -13.86
CA GLU A 254 -1.44 2.90 -14.94
C GLU A 254 -2.49 1.92 -14.40
N PHE A 255 -2.11 1.05 -13.45
CA PHE A 255 -3.03 0.14 -12.78
C PHE A 255 -4.20 0.86 -12.11
N PHE A 256 -3.97 2.04 -11.51
CA PHE A 256 -5.06 2.87 -10.99
C PHE A 256 -5.87 3.52 -12.10
N ARG A 257 -5.22 4.08 -13.12
CA ARG A 257 -5.90 4.77 -14.24
C ARG A 257 -6.85 3.83 -14.96
N GLU A 258 -6.38 2.66 -15.37
CA GLU A 258 -7.19 1.66 -16.09
C GLU A 258 -8.40 1.19 -15.30
N ARG A 259 -8.26 0.98 -13.98
CA ARG A 259 -9.32 0.38 -13.17
C ARG A 259 -10.28 1.38 -12.55
N LEU A 260 -9.87 2.63 -12.39
CA LEU A 260 -10.64 3.62 -11.66
C LEU A 260 -11.12 4.76 -12.55
N VAL A 261 -10.31 5.21 -13.52
CA VAL A 261 -10.57 6.42 -14.32
C VAL A 261 -11.11 6.04 -15.70
N GLU A 262 -10.51 5.05 -16.34
CA GLU A 262 -10.95 4.50 -17.63
C GLU A 262 -11.66 3.17 -17.40
N PRO A 263 -12.98 3.16 -17.22
CA PRO A 263 -13.68 1.89 -17.08
C PRO A 263 -13.49 1.08 -18.37
N ALA A 264 -13.21 -0.22 -18.22
CA ALA A 264 -13.12 -1.14 -19.35
C ALA A 264 -14.33 -0.96 -20.27
N PRO A 265 -14.15 -1.00 -21.60
CA PRO A 265 -15.29 -0.98 -22.51
C PRO A 265 -16.25 -2.10 -22.11
N ALA A 266 -17.54 -1.77 -21.96
CA ALA A 266 -18.56 -2.73 -21.64
C ALA A 266 -18.48 -3.87 -22.69
N GLU A 267 -18.24 -5.09 -22.24
CA GLU A 267 -18.32 -6.26 -23.10
C GLU A 267 -19.74 -6.30 -23.65
N GLY A 268 -19.86 -6.04 -24.97
CA GLY A 268 -21.11 -6.05 -25.69
C GLY A 268 -21.62 -7.49 -25.93
#